data_c46f9baac89428ca7d8b7b2e943e7925
#
_entry.id   c46f9baac89428ca7d8b7b2e943e7925
#
_cell.length_a   1.000
_cell.length_b   1.000
_cell.length_c   1.000
_cell.angle_alpha   90.00
_cell.angle_beta   90.00
_cell.angle_gamma   90.00
#
_symmetry.space_group_name_H-M   'P 1'
#
loop_
_entity.id
_entity.type
_entity.pdbx_description
1 polymer ?
#
loop_
_entity_poly.entity_id
_entity_poly.type
_entity_poly.pdbx_seq_one_letter_code
_entity_poly.pdbx_strand_id
1 'polypeptide(L)'
;MSGAMAKVEPVSKQMTTSDPLVWIDCEMTGLDLGADALIEVAVVVTDYELRPLAEGIDVLIKPSAAALEQMNDYVRTMHTSSGLLAELEDGLTMEAARKTVLDYVTSLVPEPRSAQLAGNSVGTDKAFLARDMPELIEHLHYRI
;
A
#
# COMPACT_ATOMS: atom_id res chain seq x y z
N MET A 1 -5.75 -32.69 -17.23
CA MET A 1 -4.90 -32.62 -17.00
C MET A 1 -4.06 -32.80 -16.50
N SER A 2 -3.89 -32.73 -16.55
CA SER A 2 -3.14 -33.21 -16.12
C SER A 2 -2.13 -32.90 -15.30
N GLY A 3 -1.87 -33.42 -14.44
CA GLY A 3 -0.93 -33.13 -13.43
C GLY A 3 0.48 -32.96 -13.91
N ALA A 4 0.76 -33.51 -15.06
CA ALA A 4 2.09 -33.36 -15.61
C ALA A 4 2.47 -31.90 -15.84
N MET A 5 1.51 -31.10 -16.19
CA MET A 5 1.73 -29.67 -16.41
C MET A 5 2.13 -28.95 -15.14
N ALA A 6 1.53 -29.36 -14.05
CA ALA A 6 1.78 -28.68 -12.76
C ALA A 6 3.20 -28.88 -12.26
N LYS A 7 3.89 -29.89 -12.75
CA LYS A 7 5.24 -30.16 -12.26
C LYS A 7 6.26 -29.16 -12.71
N VAL A 8 5.95 -28.40 -13.72
CA VAL A 8 6.85 -27.37 -14.22
C VAL A 8 6.32 -26.03 -13.70
N GLU A 9 6.39 -25.88 -12.41
CA GLU A 9 5.93 -24.66 -11.80
C GLU A 9 6.92 -23.54 -12.05
N PRO A 10 6.44 -22.36 -12.44
CA PRO A 10 7.33 -21.21 -12.53
C PRO A 10 7.75 -20.77 -11.13
N VAL A 11 8.88 -20.09 -11.03
CA VAL A 11 9.36 -19.57 -9.77
C VAL A 11 8.35 -18.59 -9.17
N SER A 12 7.67 -17.84 -10.01
CA SER A 12 6.63 -16.92 -9.58
C SER A 12 5.31 -17.26 -10.27
N LYS A 13 4.22 -17.08 -9.56
CA LYS A 13 2.90 -17.34 -10.10
C LYS A 13 2.61 -16.38 -11.24
N GLN A 14 2.09 -16.89 -12.33
CA GLN A 14 1.68 -16.07 -13.46
C GLN A 14 0.31 -15.45 -13.17
N MET A 15 0.20 -14.14 -13.41
CA MET A 15 -1.05 -13.44 -13.18
C MET A 15 -2.10 -13.79 -14.25
N THR A 16 -3.36 -13.80 -13.84
CA THR A 16 -4.49 -14.04 -14.74
C THR A 16 -5.51 -12.94 -14.59
N THR A 17 -6.49 -12.88 -15.49
CA THR A 17 -7.53 -11.85 -15.45
C THR A 17 -8.47 -12.00 -14.26
N SER A 18 -8.47 -13.17 -13.60
CA SER A 18 -9.30 -13.38 -12.41
C SER A 18 -8.60 -12.96 -11.11
N ASP A 19 -7.30 -12.71 -11.17
CA ASP A 19 -6.56 -12.31 -9.98
C ASP A 19 -6.92 -10.89 -9.57
N PRO A 20 -7.01 -10.62 -8.27
CA PRO A 20 -7.34 -9.28 -7.82
C PRO A 20 -6.18 -8.30 -7.97
N LEU A 21 -6.55 -7.02 -7.99
CA LEU A 21 -5.60 -5.91 -7.96
C LEU A 21 -5.74 -5.18 -6.63
N VAL A 22 -4.62 -4.85 -6.03
CA VAL A 22 -4.60 -4.08 -4.78
C VAL A 22 -4.13 -2.67 -5.12
N TRP A 23 -5.08 -1.75 -5.19
CA TRP A 23 -4.83 -0.36 -5.52
C TRP A 23 -4.44 0.38 -4.26
N ILE A 24 -3.25 0.99 -4.28
CA ILE A 24 -2.75 1.74 -3.13
C ILE A 24 -2.32 3.13 -3.59
N ASP A 25 -2.69 4.11 -2.79
CA ASP A 25 -2.24 5.49 -2.94
C ASP A 25 -1.74 5.96 -1.58
N CYS A 26 -0.53 6.49 -1.54
CA CYS A 26 0.12 6.91 -0.30
C CYS A 26 0.40 8.40 -0.30
N GLU A 27 0.40 8.99 0.90
CA GLU A 27 0.91 10.33 1.12
C GLU A 27 2.07 10.26 2.10
N MET A 28 3.07 11.09 1.88
CA MET A 28 4.30 11.12 2.67
C MET A 28 4.65 12.56 3.02
N THR A 29 5.53 12.73 4.00
CA THR A 29 6.04 14.06 4.38
C THR A 29 7.02 14.61 3.34
N GLY A 30 7.47 13.77 2.44
CA GLY A 30 8.39 14.11 1.34
C GLY A 30 8.75 12.84 0.62
N LEU A 31 9.71 12.91 -0.28
CA LEU A 31 10.11 11.78 -1.12
C LEU A 31 11.44 11.15 -0.72
N ASP A 32 12.08 11.63 0.34
CA ASP A 32 13.34 11.08 0.83
C ASP A 32 13.08 9.86 1.69
N LEU A 33 13.36 8.70 1.16
CA LEU A 33 13.10 7.44 1.84
C LEU A 33 13.87 7.31 3.16
N GLY A 34 15.00 7.99 3.26
CA GLY A 34 15.82 7.95 4.49
C GLY A 34 15.31 8.84 5.60
N ALA A 35 14.50 9.85 5.28
CA ALA A 35 14.14 10.90 6.23
C ALA A 35 12.65 11.17 6.33
N ASP A 36 11.89 10.86 5.29
CA ASP A 36 10.47 11.19 5.26
C ASP A 36 9.58 10.05 5.72
N ALA A 37 8.37 10.38 6.14
CA ALA A 37 7.45 9.45 6.76
C ALA A 37 6.22 9.22 5.90
N LEU A 38 5.74 7.99 5.93
CA LEU A 38 4.47 7.59 5.34
C LEU A 38 3.36 8.04 6.30
N ILE A 39 2.40 8.82 5.81
CA ILE A 39 1.36 9.42 6.66
C ILE A 39 -0.06 9.05 6.27
N GLU A 40 -0.26 8.52 5.08
CA GLU A 40 -1.58 8.03 4.68
C GLU A 40 -1.43 6.87 3.70
N VAL A 41 -2.26 5.86 3.88
CA VAL A 41 -2.34 4.72 2.95
C VAL A 41 -3.81 4.46 2.66
N ALA A 42 -4.21 4.67 1.41
CA ALA A 42 -5.56 4.36 0.94
C ALA A 42 -5.50 3.11 0.09
N VAL A 43 -6.41 2.17 0.33
CA VAL A 43 -6.39 0.86 -0.34
C VAL A 43 -7.78 0.50 -0.83
N VAL A 44 -7.86 0.04 -2.08
CA VAL A 44 -9.06 -0.58 -2.63
C VAL A 44 -8.63 -1.85 -3.36
N VAL A 45 -9.31 -2.95 -3.10
CA VAL A 45 -9.07 -4.21 -3.81
C VAL A 45 -10.15 -4.41 -4.85
N THR A 46 -9.75 -4.64 -6.09
CA THR A 46 -10.69 -4.87 -7.21
C THR A 46 -10.33 -6.16 -7.93
N ASP A 47 -11.25 -6.63 -8.78
CA ASP A 47 -10.89 -7.62 -9.78
C ASP A 47 -10.23 -6.93 -10.98
N TYR A 48 -9.87 -7.69 -12.01
CA TYR A 48 -9.23 -7.13 -13.21
C TYR A 48 -10.18 -6.25 -14.02
N GLU A 49 -11.47 -6.34 -13.78
CA GLU A 49 -12.45 -5.50 -14.45
C GLU A 49 -12.77 -4.24 -13.64
N LEU A 50 -11.96 -3.99 -12.61
CA LEU A 50 -12.03 -2.81 -11.76
C LEU A 50 -13.29 -2.74 -10.90
N ARG A 51 -13.89 -3.89 -10.60
CA ARG A 51 -15.03 -3.96 -9.69
C ARG A 51 -14.50 -4.14 -8.28
N PRO A 52 -14.84 -3.25 -7.33
CA PRO A 52 -14.37 -3.40 -5.95
C PRO A 52 -14.90 -4.70 -5.32
N LEU A 53 -14.01 -5.40 -4.61
CA LEU A 53 -14.39 -6.59 -3.86
C LEU A 53 -14.98 -6.23 -2.51
N ALA A 54 -14.68 -5.04 -2.02
CA ALA A 54 -15.19 -4.51 -0.78
C ALA A 54 -14.99 -3.00 -0.79
N GLU A 55 -15.58 -2.33 0.21
CA GLU A 55 -15.32 -0.91 0.41
C GLU A 55 -13.84 -0.70 0.72
N GLY A 56 -13.25 0.37 0.20
CA GLY A 56 -11.85 0.69 0.46
C GLY A 56 -11.63 1.19 1.86
N ILE A 57 -10.36 1.26 2.26
CA ILE A 57 -9.97 1.86 3.53
C ILE A 57 -8.99 3.00 3.29
N ASP A 58 -8.95 3.91 4.25
CA ASP A 58 -8.05 5.06 4.23
C ASP A 58 -7.47 5.16 5.64
N VAL A 59 -6.17 4.92 5.76
CA VAL A 59 -5.50 4.83 7.05
C VAL A 59 -4.54 6.00 7.21
N LEU A 60 -4.74 6.79 8.26
CA LEU A 60 -3.87 7.90 8.60
C LEU A 60 -2.87 7.45 9.65
N ILE A 61 -1.61 7.83 9.48
CA ILE A 61 -0.51 7.43 10.34
C ILE A 61 0.13 8.67 10.95
N LYS A 62 0.18 8.73 12.27
CA LYS A 62 0.77 9.87 12.95
C LYS A 62 2.28 9.83 12.82
N PRO A 63 2.90 10.84 12.19
CA PRO A 63 4.35 10.88 12.03
C PRO A 63 5.04 11.38 13.30
N SER A 64 6.35 11.19 13.35
CA SER A 64 7.15 11.79 14.41
C SER A 64 7.23 13.29 14.25
N ALA A 65 7.53 14.01 15.34
CA ALA A 65 7.74 15.44 15.28
C ALA A 65 8.87 15.81 14.34
N ALA A 66 9.94 15.00 14.31
CA ALA A 66 11.08 15.24 13.43
C ALA A 66 10.68 15.18 11.96
N ALA A 67 9.85 14.21 11.59
CA ALA A 67 9.38 14.08 10.21
C ALA A 67 8.53 15.28 9.80
N LEU A 68 7.69 15.77 10.72
CA LEU A 68 6.87 16.96 10.44
C LEU A 68 7.73 18.21 10.27
N GLU A 69 8.76 18.37 11.11
CA GLU A 69 9.62 19.55 11.06
C GLU A 69 10.40 19.66 9.76
N GLN A 70 10.84 18.55 9.19
CA GLN A 70 11.64 18.59 7.98
C GLN A 70 10.82 18.63 6.69
N MET A 71 9.50 18.58 6.79
CA MET A 71 8.63 18.69 5.63
C MET A 71 8.86 20.03 4.93
N ASN A 72 9.14 20.00 3.62
CA ASN A 72 9.39 21.25 2.90
C ASN A 72 8.10 22.05 2.73
N ASP A 73 8.24 23.31 2.38
CA ASP A 73 7.09 24.23 2.32
C ASP A 73 6.05 23.82 1.29
N TYR A 74 6.49 23.30 0.14
CA TYR A 74 5.57 22.86 -0.91
C TYR A 74 4.69 21.71 -0.42
N VAL A 75 5.31 20.71 0.17
CA VAL A 75 4.59 19.53 0.69
C VAL A 75 3.69 19.92 1.84
N ARG A 76 4.18 20.77 2.74
CA ARG A 76 3.39 21.25 3.88
C ARG A 76 2.16 22.02 3.41
N THR A 77 2.32 22.88 2.40
CA THR A 77 1.20 23.62 1.85
C THR A 77 0.18 22.68 1.22
N MET A 78 0.64 21.69 0.47
CA MET A 78 -0.23 20.71 -0.17
C MET A 78 -1.06 19.95 0.87
N HIS A 79 -0.42 19.44 1.92
CA HIS A 79 -1.13 18.67 2.95
C HIS A 79 -2.01 19.55 3.84
N THR A 80 -1.63 20.80 4.05
CA THR A 80 -2.47 21.75 4.78
C THR A 80 -3.73 22.04 3.97
N SER A 81 -3.59 22.31 2.68
CA SER A 81 -4.71 22.63 1.80
C SER A 81 -5.69 21.48 1.66
N SER A 82 -5.22 20.24 1.67
CA SER A 82 -6.07 19.05 1.58
C SER A 82 -6.73 18.69 2.91
N GLY A 83 -6.32 19.34 4.01
CA GLY A 83 -6.83 19.05 5.36
C GLY A 83 -6.11 17.87 6.03
N LEU A 84 -5.17 17.24 5.35
CA LEU A 84 -4.50 16.06 5.88
C LEU A 84 -3.72 16.32 7.15
N LEU A 85 -2.97 17.43 7.20
CA LEU A 85 -2.17 17.75 8.38
C LEU A 85 -2.99 17.86 9.66
N ALA A 86 -4.20 18.45 9.55
CA ALA A 86 -5.06 18.61 10.73
C ALA A 86 -5.55 17.26 11.25
N GLU A 87 -5.66 16.26 10.41
CA GLU A 87 -6.17 14.93 10.78
C GLU A 87 -5.10 14.02 11.36
N LEU A 88 -3.81 14.32 11.12
CA LEU A 88 -2.72 13.43 11.53
C LEU A 88 -2.57 13.30 13.05
N GLU A 89 -3.06 14.25 13.82
CA GLU A 89 -3.01 14.16 15.28
C GLU A 89 -3.72 12.92 15.80
N ASP A 90 -4.80 12.52 15.13
CA ASP A 90 -5.59 11.36 15.50
C ASP A 90 -5.20 10.11 14.70
N GLY A 91 -4.08 10.16 14.00
CA GLY A 91 -3.61 9.04 13.20
C GLY A 91 -3.17 7.86 14.05
N LEU A 92 -3.11 6.70 13.41
CA LEU A 92 -2.65 5.47 14.05
C LEU A 92 -1.13 5.48 14.19
N THR A 93 -0.64 4.66 15.12
CA THR A 93 0.79 4.33 15.12
C THR A 93 1.11 3.53 13.87
N MET A 94 2.38 3.50 13.47
CA MET A 94 2.78 2.68 12.32
C MET A 94 2.44 1.21 12.55
N GLU A 95 2.62 0.70 13.77
CA GLU A 95 2.31 -0.69 14.07
C GLU A 95 0.83 -0.99 13.85
N ALA A 96 -0.05 -0.13 14.35
CA ALA A 96 -1.50 -0.31 14.18
C ALA A 96 -1.91 -0.17 12.72
N ALA A 97 -1.32 0.79 12.01
CA ALA A 97 -1.59 1.00 10.59
C ALA A 97 -1.17 -0.21 9.77
N ARG A 98 0.02 -0.73 10.06
CA ARG A 98 0.56 -1.92 9.40
C ARG A 98 -0.39 -3.11 9.52
N LYS A 99 -0.86 -3.34 10.74
CA LYS A 99 -1.80 -4.41 10.99
C LYS A 99 -3.14 -4.19 10.28
N THR A 100 -3.67 -2.98 10.34
CA THR A 100 -4.95 -2.65 9.72
C THR A 100 -4.91 -2.88 8.21
N VAL A 101 -3.86 -2.41 7.54
CA VAL A 101 -3.74 -2.57 6.09
C VAL A 101 -3.54 -4.03 5.72
N LEU A 102 -2.65 -4.74 6.43
CA LEU A 102 -2.39 -6.15 6.14
C LEU A 102 -3.64 -7.00 6.35
N ASP A 103 -4.36 -6.80 7.45
CA ASP A 103 -5.58 -7.54 7.74
C ASP A 103 -6.64 -7.29 6.66
N TYR A 104 -6.79 -6.05 6.22
CA TYR A 104 -7.73 -5.72 5.17
C TYR A 104 -7.39 -6.47 3.87
N VAL A 105 -6.14 -6.39 3.44
CA VAL A 105 -5.71 -7.02 2.20
C VAL A 105 -5.80 -8.54 2.29
N THR A 106 -5.33 -9.14 3.37
CA THR A 106 -5.36 -10.61 3.50
C THR A 106 -6.76 -11.16 3.64
N SER A 107 -7.71 -10.39 4.17
CA SER A 107 -9.10 -10.82 4.24
C SER A 107 -9.74 -10.93 2.85
N LEU A 108 -9.31 -10.10 1.91
CA LEU A 108 -9.83 -10.08 0.54
C LEU A 108 -8.97 -10.89 -0.43
N VAL A 109 -7.69 -11.02 -0.13
CA VAL A 109 -6.71 -11.74 -0.94
C VAL A 109 -5.93 -12.69 -0.03
N PRO A 110 -6.54 -13.81 0.37
CA PRO A 110 -5.88 -14.71 1.33
C PRO A 110 -4.66 -15.43 0.76
N GLU A 111 -4.60 -15.65 -0.55
CA GLU A 111 -3.48 -16.38 -1.13
C GLU A 111 -2.30 -15.45 -1.41
N PRO A 112 -1.10 -15.75 -0.84
CA PRO A 112 0.06 -14.90 -1.10
C PRO A 112 0.42 -14.85 -2.58
N ARG A 113 0.85 -13.69 -3.02
CA ARG A 113 1.35 -13.45 -4.38
C ARG A 113 0.33 -13.66 -5.48
N SER A 114 -0.93 -13.60 -5.14
CA SER A 114 -2.02 -13.73 -6.11
C SER A 114 -2.55 -12.38 -6.57
N ALA A 115 -2.16 -11.28 -5.94
CA ALA A 115 -2.62 -9.96 -6.31
C ALA A 115 -1.46 -9.04 -6.61
N GLN A 116 -1.62 -8.22 -7.63
CA GLN A 116 -0.62 -7.27 -8.07
C GLN A 116 -0.90 -5.91 -7.44
N LEU A 117 0.17 -5.24 -7.00
CA LEU A 117 0.07 -3.85 -6.54
C LEU A 117 -0.18 -2.95 -7.74
N ALA A 118 -1.15 -2.06 -7.61
CA ALA A 118 -1.53 -1.14 -8.67
C ALA A 118 -1.67 0.28 -8.13
N GLY A 119 -1.48 1.27 -9.00
CA GLY A 119 -1.63 2.66 -8.61
C GLY A 119 -0.91 3.58 -9.59
N ASN A 120 -1.13 4.87 -9.43
CA ASN A 120 -0.46 5.88 -10.25
C ASN A 120 0.92 6.17 -9.64
N SER A 121 1.98 6.00 -10.44
CA SER A 121 3.37 6.18 -9.98
C SER A 121 3.68 5.37 -8.73
N VAL A 122 3.12 4.18 -8.64
CA VAL A 122 3.11 3.38 -7.43
C VAL A 122 4.49 2.84 -7.02
N GLY A 123 5.50 3.00 -7.89
CA GLY A 123 6.87 2.62 -7.55
C GLY A 123 7.41 3.37 -6.33
N THR A 124 7.11 4.66 -6.20
CA THR A 124 7.49 5.45 -5.03
C THR A 124 6.74 4.94 -3.80
N ASP A 125 5.44 4.74 -3.94
CA ASP A 125 4.61 4.22 -2.86
C ASP A 125 5.14 2.88 -2.39
N LYS A 126 5.49 2.00 -3.33
CA LYS A 126 6.03 0.68 -3.01
C LYS A 126 7.31 0.77 -2.19
N ALA A 127 8.18 1.74 -2.49
CA ALA A 127 9.42 1.89 -1.74
C ALA A 127 9.15 2.23 -0.28
N PHE A 128 8.22 3.15 -0.01
CA PHE A 128 7.84 3.49 1.36
C PHE A 128 7.13 2.33 2.04
N LEU A 129 6.26 1.62 1.33
CA LEU A 129 5.57 0.46 1.88
C LEU A 129 6.54 -0.68 2.19
N ALA A 130 7.55 -0.91 1.35
CA ALA A 130 8.54 -1.94 1.61
C ALA A 130 9.36 -1.64 2.86
N ARG A 131 9.64 -0.35 3.11
CA ARG A 131 10.33 0.08 4.32
C ARG A 131 9.47 -0.11 5.56
N ASP A 132 8.21 0.33 5.50
CA ASP A 132 7.35 0.44 6.68
C ASP A 132 6.33 -0.68 6.84
N MET A 133 5.96 -1.35 5.74
CA MET A 133 4.98 -2.44 5.75
C MET A 133 5.50 -3.62 4.92
N PRO A 134 6.65 -4.20 5.29
CA PRO A 134 7.28 -5.24 4.47
C PRO A 134 6.41 -6.48 4.28
N GLU A 135 5.62 -6.84 5.30
CA GLU A 135 4.75 -8.03 5.20
C GLU A 135 3.66 -7.85 4.15
N LEU A 136 3.18 -6.62 3.98
CA LEU A 136 2.22 -6.32 2.91
C LEU A 136 2.86 -6.56 1.55
N ILE A 137 4.06 -6.03 1.35
CA ILE A 137 4.75 -6.17 0.07
C ILE A 137 5.08 -7.64 -0.22
N GLU A 138 5.47 -8.41 0.81
CA GLU A 138 5.73 -9.84 0.64
C GLU A 138 4.48 -10.63 0.29
N HIS A 139 3.31 -10.16 0.73
CA HIS A 139 2.05 -10.81 0.44
C HIS A 139 1.58 -10.58 -1.00
N LEU A 140 2.04 -9.50 -1.62
CA LEU A 140 1.64 -9.15 -2.99
C LEU A 140 2.58 -9.76 -4.03
N HIS A 141 2.11 -9.82 -5.27
CA HIS A 141 2.96 -10.26 -6.38
C HIS A 141 4.08 -9.22 -6.56
N TYR A 142 5.27 -9.68 -6.96
CA TYR A 142 6.42 -8.77 -7.08
C TYR A 142 6.28 -7.75 -8.20
N ARG A 143 5.46 -8.04 -9.19
CA ARG A 143 5.20 -7.09 -10.30
C ARG A 143 4.16 -6.05 -9.87
N ILE A 144 4.29 -4.90 -10.44
CA ILE A 144 3.35 -3.80 -10.22
C ILE A 144 2.84 -3.27 -11.56
#